data_0d887096c158bb4c3cdde39ec84dcd29
#
_entry.id   0d887096c158bb4c3cdde39ec84dcd29
#
_cell.length_a   1.000
_cell.length_b   1.000
_cell.length_c   1.000
_cell.angle_alpha   90.00
_cell.angle_beta   90.00
_cell.angle_gamma   90.00
#
_symmetry.space_group_name_H-M   'P 1'
#
loop_
_entity.id
_entity.type
_entity.pdbx_description
1 polymer ?
#
loop_
_entity_poly.entity_id
_entity_poly.type
_entity_poly.pdbx_seq_one_letter_code
_entity_poly.pdbx_strand_id
1 'polypeptide(L)'
;MKMTTEEAFIKVLQKHGIEHAFGIIGSAFMPISDYFPQAGITFWDVAHECNGGYMADGFTRTTGKISMIIGQNGPEITNFVTCVKTAYWNHTPMLLITQIGRASCRERV
;
A
#
# COMPACT_ATOMS: atom_id res chain seq x y z
N MET A 1 8.18 23.46 -10.80
CA MET A 1 7.06 22.64 -11.31
C MET A 1 6.00 22.51 -10.23
N LYS A 2 4.75 22.84 -10.58
CA LYS A 2 3.65 22.69 -9.61
C LYS A 2 2.98 21.34 -9.81
N MET A 3 2.76 20.62 -8.73
CA MET A 3 2.03 19.36 -8.74
C MET A 3 1.31 19.18 -7.41
N THR A 4 0.29 18.36 -7.39
CA THR A 4 -0.40 18.04 -6.15
C THR A 4 0.44 17.10 -5.29
N THR A 5 0.09 17.00 -4.02
CA THR A 5 0.76 16.07 -3.11
C THR A 5 0.61 14.63 -3.59
N GLU A 6 -0.56 14.28 -4.11
CA GLU A 6 -0.86 12.97 -4.64
C GLU A 6 0.03 12.63 -5.84
N GLU A 7 0.18 13.57 -6.76
CA GLU A 7 1.07 13.39 -7.91
C GLU A 7 2.52 13.21 -7.49
N ALA A 8 2.95 14.01 -6.53
CA ALA A 8 4.32 13.92 -6.01
C ALA A 8 4.56 12.56 -5.35
N PHE A 9 3.59 12.07 -4.59
CA PHE A 9 3.68 10.77 -3.95
C PHE A 9 3.82 9.65 -4.99
N ILE A 10 3.01 9.69 -6.03
CA ILE A 10 3.06 8.71 -7.11
C ILE A 10 4.41 8.73 -7.83
N LYS A 11 4.95 9.93 -8.07
CA LYS A 11 6.28 10.05 -8.71
C LYS A 11 7.39 9.43 -7.85
N VAL A 12 7.29 9.56 -6.53
CA VAL A 12 8.24 8.91 -5.63
C VAL A 12 8.13 7.40 -5.74
N LEU A 13 6.91 6.86 -5.79
CA LEU A 13 6.71 5.42 -5.97
C LEU A 13 7.33 4.92 -7.28
N GLN A 14 7.10 5.64 -8.37
CA GLN A 14 7.69 5.31 -9.67
C GLN A 14 9.22 5.32 -9.61
N LYS A 15 9.79 6.33 -8.95
CA LYS A 15 11.23 6.47 -8.82
C LYS A 15 11.85 5.27 -8.09
N HIS A 16 11.12 4.68 -7.15
CA HIS A 16 11.59 3.51 -6.41
C HIS A 16 11.21 2.18 -7.08
N GLY A 17 10.67 2.23 -8.29
CA GLY A 17 10.39 1.03 -9.07
C GLY A 17 9.20 0.22 -8.61
N ILE A 18 8.26 0.83 -7.90
CA ILE A 18 7.06 0.15 -7.45
C ILE A 18 6.07 0.06 -8.61
N GLU A 19 5.76 -1.17 -9.03
CA GLU A 19 4.88 -1.44 -10.17
C GLU A 19 3.59 -2.15 -9.77
N HIS A 20 3.51 -2.70 -8.57
CA HIS A 20 2.35 -3.47 -8.12
C HIS A 20 1.96 -3.09 -6.70
N ALA A 21 0.65 -2.96 -6.50
CA ALA A 21 0.06 -2.70 -5.20
C ALA A 21 -1.03 -3.74 -4.94
N PHE A 22 -1.10 -4.22 -3.72
CA PHE A 22 -2.05 -5.25 -3.32
C PHE A 22 -2.87 -4.75 -2.14
N GLY A 23 -4.14 -5.06 -2.10
CA GLY A 23 -4.97 -4.68 -0.96
C GLY A 23 -6.41 -4.40 -1.34
N ILE A 24 -7.05 -3.57 -0.53
CA ILE A 24 -8.43 -3.13 -0.75
C ILE A 24 -8.44 -1.62 -0.74
N ILE A 25 -8.96 -1.01 -1.81
CA ILE A 25 -9.05 0.43 -1.91
C ILE A 25 -10.28 0.92 -1.18
N GLY A 26 -10.07 1.90 -0.29
CA GLY A 26 -11.16 2.64 0.32
C GLY A 26 -11.18 4.08 -0.16
N SER A 27 -12.26 4.79 0.15
CA SER A 27 -12.48 6.18 -0.30
C SER A 27 -11.34 7.11 0.08
N ALA A 28 -10.69 6.86 1.19
CA ALA A 28 -9.62 7.72 1.69
C ALA A 28 -8.36 7.65 0.83
N PHE A 29 -8.16 6.54 0.10
CA PHE A 29 -6.99 6.35 -0.74
C PHE A 29 -7.24 6.65 -2.22
N MET A 30 -8.49 6.86 -2.60
CA MET A 30 -8.86 7.08 -4.01
C MET A 30 -8.09 8.21 -4.69
N PRO A 31 -7.85 9.36 -4.06
CA PRO A 31 -7.10 10.44 -4.73
C PRO A 31 -5.71 10.01 -5.18
N ILE A 32 -5.09 9.06 -4.49
CA ILE A 32 -3.79 8.53 -4.85
C ILE A 32 -3.93 7.42 -5.87
N SER A 33 -4.85 6.48 -5.65
CA SER A 33 -5.03 5.32 -6.54
C SER A 33 -5.50 5.69 -7.93
N ASP A 34 -6.17 6.83 -8.09
CA ASP A 34 -6.61 7.31 -9.40
C ASP A 34 -5.43 7.57 -10.35
N TYR A 35 -4.24 7.80 -9.81
CA TYR A 35 -3.04 8.01 -10.62
C TYR A 35 -2.32 6.70 -10.97
N PHE A 36 -2.71 5.58 -10.41
CA PHE A 36 -2.02 4.31 -10.64
C PHE A 36 -1.93 3.89 -12.11
N PRO A 37 -3.02 3.94 -12.90
CA PRO A 37 -2.92 3.54 -14.31
C PRO A 37 -1.92 4.37 -15.10
N GLN A 38 -1.89 5.68 -14.87
CA GLN A 38 -0.98 6.59 -15.56
C GLN A 38 0.46 6.37 -15.14
N ALA A 39 0.67 5.91 -13.92
CA ALA A 39 1.99 5.69 -13.35
C ALA A 39 2.55 4.30 -13.67
N GLY A 40 1.78 3.45 -14.32
CA GLY A 40 2.18 2.07 -14.58
C GLY A 40 2.11 1.17 -13.35
N ILE A 41 1.33 1.56 -12.34
CA ILE A 41 1.13 0.75 -11.14
C ILE A 41 -0.16 -0.04 -11.29
N THR A 42 -0.03 -1.36 -11.24
CA THR A 42 -1.19 -2.26 -11.28
C THR A 42 -1.67 -2.50 -9.85
N PHE A 43 -2.96 -2.29 -9.62
CA PHE A 43 -3.58 -2.60 -8.35
C PHE A 43 -4.26 -3.96 -8.41
N TRP A 44 -3.94 -4.80 -7.44
CA TRP A 44 -4.51 -6.14 -7.31
C TRP A 44 -5.46 -6.17 -6.12
N ASP A 45 -6.76 -6.20 -6.41
CA ASP A 45 -7.78 -6.25 -5.40
C ASP A 45 -7.85 -7.64 -4.77
N VAL A 46 -8.06 -7.69 -3.44
CA VAL A 46 -8.11 -8.93 -2.69
C VAL A 46 -9.34 -8.95 -1.80
N ALA A 47 -9.77 -10.15 -1.43
CA ALA A 47 -10.93 -10.31 -0.55
C ALA A 47 -10.60 -10.06 0.92
N HIS A 48 -9.34 -10.27 1.30
CA HIS A 48 -8.85 -10.03 2.65
C HIS A 48 -7.44 -9.45 2.58
N GLU A 49 -7.15 -8.46 3.39
CA GLU A 49 -5.88 -7.72 3.34
C GLU A 49 -4.66 -8.62 3.53
N CYS A 50 -4.77 -9.61 4.41
CA CYS A 50 -3.67 -10.54 4.66
C CYS A 50 -3.26 -11.30 3.40
N ASN A 51 -4.23 -11.66 2.56
CA ASN A 51 -3.94 -12.29 1.27
C ASN A 51 -3.14 -11.37 0.37
N GLY A 52 -3.51 -10.09 0.34
CA GLY A 52 -2.74 -9.10 -0.40
C GLY A 52 -1.31 -8.98 0.10
N GLY A 53 -1.12 -9.01 1.40
CA GLY A 53 0.21 -8.99 2.00
C GLY A 53 1.05 -10.20 1.62
N TYR A 54 0.46 -11.38 1.61
CA TYR A 54 1.18 -12.59 1.18
C TYR A 54 1.47 -12.58 -0.31
N MET A 55 0.56 -12.05 -1.13
CA MET A 55 0.83 -11.87 -2.57
C MET A 55 2.02 -10.93 -2.79
N ALA A 56 2.07 -9.83 -2.05
CA ALA A 56 3.17 -8.89 -2.12
C ALA A 56 4.50 -9.55 -1.68
N ASP A 57 4.46 -10.31 -0.60
CA ASP A 57 5.63 -11.04 -0.11
C ASP A 57 6.16 -12.01 -1.17
N GLY A 58 5.27 -12.81 -1.76
CA GLY A 58 5.64 -13.75 -2.83
C GLY A 58 6.19 -13.04 -4.07
N PHE A 59 5.59 -11.95 -4.47
CA PHE A 59 6.06 -11.15 -5.58
C PHE A 59 7.48 -10.63 -5.33
N THR A 60 7.73 -10.08 -4.16
CA THR A 60 9.05 -9.53 -3.84
C THR A 60 10.11 -10.62 -3.76
N ARG A 61 9.79 -11.78 -3.16
CA ARG A 61 10.71 -12.91 -3.09
C ARG A 61 11.07 -13.44 -4.46
N THR A 62 10.13 -13.42 -5.39
CA THR A 62 10.33 -13.96 -6.74
C THR A 62 11.08 -12.99 -7.63
N THR A 63 10.75 -11.70 -7.57
CA THR A 63 11.28 -10.70 -8.50
C THR A 63 12.43 -9.87 -7.95
N GLY A 64 12.56 -9.79 -6.63
CA GLY A 64 13.51 -8.89 -5.98
C GLY A 64 13.06 -7.43 -5.95
N LYS A 65 11.87 -7.11 -6.46
CA LYS A 65 11.33 -5.75 -6.50
C LYS A 65 10.46 -5.49 -5.28
N ILE A 66 10.51 -4.26 -4.75
CA ILE A 66 9.66 -3.87 -3.65
C ILE A 66 8.21 -3.84 -4.12
N SER A 67 7.33 -4.43 -3.33
CA SER A 67 5.89 -4.36 -3.53
C SER A 67 5.25 -3.44 -2.51
N MET A 68 4.03 -3.01 -2.79
CA MET A 68 3.28 -2.11 -1.94
C MET A 68 1.97 -2.78 -1.54
N ILE A 69 1.62 -2.67 -0.26
CA ILE A 69 0.30 -3.09 0.22
C ILE A 69 -0.44 -1.88 0.75
N ILE A 70 -1.73 -1.85 0.50
CA ILE A 70 -2.58 -0.71 0.82
C ILE A 70 -3.73 -1.18 1.68
N GLY A 71 -3.93 -0.52 2.79
CA GLY A 71 -5.08 -0.74 3.64
C GLY A 71 -5.67 0.57 4.09
N GLN A 72 -6.99 0.63 4.14
CA GLN A 72 -7.68 1.76 4.71
C GLN A 72 -7.52 1.73 6.23
N ASN A 73 -7.92 2.77 6.90
CA ASN A 73 -7.78 2.88 8.34
C ASN A 73 -8.62 1.84 9.11
N GLY A 74 -8.20 1.57 10.34
CA GLY A 74 -8.92 0.68 11.25
C GLY A 74 -8.62 -0.80 11.00
N PRO A 75 -9.67 -1.63 10.81
CA PRO A 75 -9.50 -3.09 10.74
C PRO A 75 -8.57 -3.56 9.63
N GLU A 76 -8.47 -2.83 8.54
CA GLU A 76 -7.61 -3.19 7.42
C GLU A 76 -6.15 -3.24 7.84
N ILE A 77 -5.73 -2.28 8.65
CA ILE A 77 -4.35 -2.24 9.14
C ILE A 77 -4.05 -3.44 10.03
N THR A 78 -4.97 -3.78 10.92
CA THR A 78 -4.76 -4.93 11.81
C THR A 78 -4.74 -6.24 11.05
N ASN A 79 -5.44 -6.30 9.92
CA ASN A 79 -5.44 -7.49 9.06
C ASN A 79 -4.12 -7.70 8.33
N PHE A 80 -3.25 -6.69 8.27
CA PHE A 80 -1.91 -6.83 7.70
C PHE A 80 -0.86 -7.33 8.68
N VAL A 81 -1.16 -7.39 9.98
CA VAL A 81 -0.15 -7.67 11.00
C VAL A 81 0.57 -8.99 10.74
N THR A 82 -0.15 -10.05 10.43
CA THR A 82 0.44 -11.36 10.22
C THR A 82 1.38 -11.37 9.02
N CYS A 83 0.93 -10.85 7.88
CA CYS A 83 1.73 -10.86 6.66
C CYS A 83 2.94 -9.92 6.77
N VAL A 84 2.78 -8.78 7.42
CA VAL A 84 3.90 -7.86 7.66
C VAL A 84 4.94 -8.50 8.58
N LYS A 85 4.49 -9.19 9.61
CA LYS A 85 5.41 -9.91 10.51
C LYS A 85 6.15 -11.02 9.78
N THR A 86 5.47 -11.71 8.89
CA THR A 86 6.09 -12.74 8.04
C THR A 86 7.16 -12.13 7.14
N ALA A 87 6.84 -11.03 6.47
CA ALA A 87 7.79 -10.34 5.60
C ALA A 87 9.00 -9.84 6.39
N TYR A 88 8.75 -9.25 7.56
CA TYR A 88 9.83 -8.77 8.43
C TYR A 88 10.75 -9.91 8.85
N TRP A 89 10.18 -11.03 9.29
CA TRP A 89 10.94 -12.19 9.73
C TRP A 89 11.83 -12.77 8.63
N ASN A 90 11.35 -12.69 7.39
CA ASN A 90 12.06 -13.26 6.24
C ASN A 90 12.86 -12.20 5.47
N HIS A 91 12.98 -11.00 5.99
CA HIS A 91 13.72 -9.90 5.37
C HIS A 91 13.19 -9.54 3.98
N THR A 92 11.89 -9.67 3.75
CA THR A 92 11.24 -9.30 2.50
C THR A 92 10.86 -7.83 2.54
N PRO A 93 11.45 -6.95 1.70
CA PRO A 93 11.09 -5.53 1.70
C PRO A 93 9.67 -5.31 1.18
N MET A 94 8.92 -4.49 1.89
CA MET A 94 7.52 -4.25 1.60
C MET A 94 7.14 -2.85 2.08
N LEU A 95 6.40 -2.13 1.25
CA LEU A 95 5.89 -0.81 1.63
C LEU A 95 4.42 -0.94 2.03
N LEU A 96 4.11 -0.61 3.27
CA LEU A 96 2.73 -0.59 3.76
C LEU A 96 2.23 0.84 3.80
N ILE A 97 1.17 1.11 3.06
CA ILE A 97 0.52 2.42 3.05
C ILE A 97 -0.84 2.30 3.69
N THR A 98 -1.09 3.17 4.65
CA THR A 98 -2.37 3.22 5.33
C THR A 98 -2.69 4.63 5.76
N GLN A 99 -3.92 4.85 6.15
CA GLN A 99 -4.39 6.14 6.62
C GLN A 99 -4.44 6.16 8.15
N ILE A 100 -4.15 7.34 8.70
CA ILE A 100 -4.23 7.56 10.13
C ILE A 100 -5.57 8.27 10.43
N GLY A 101 -6.60 7.91 10.49
CA GLY A 101 -7.87 8.50 10.86
C GLY A 101 -7.95 10.04 10.76
N ARG A 102 -9.15 10.54 10.90
CA ARG A 102 -9.39 11.98 10.87
C ARG A 102 -8.89 12.65 12.16
N ALA A 103 -8.57 13.94 12.07
CA ALA A 103 -8.12 14.70 13.23
C ALA A 103 -9.10 14.63 14.39
N SER A 104 -10.40 14.68 14.09
CA SER A 104 -11.46 14.56 15.11
C SER A 104 -11.44 13.22 15.84
N CYS A 105 -10.98 12.17 15.20
CA CYS A 105 -10.82 10.87 15.86
C CYS A 105 -9.62 10.85 16.80
N ARG A 106 -8.56 11.52 16.40
CA ARG A 106 -7.35 11.59 17.23
C ARG A 106 -7.54 12.41 18.50
N GLU A 107 -8.36 13.44 18.43
CA GLU A 107 -8.62 14.31 19.56
C GLU A 107 -9.39 13.60 20.70
N ARG A 108 -9.98 12.47 20.43
CA ARG A 108 -10.73 11.69 21.41
C ARG A 108 -9.89 10.71 22.21
N VAL A 109 -8.65 10.61 21.88
CA VAL A 109 -7.74 9.66 22.52
C VAL A 109 -7.19 10.18 23.85
#